data_725680e64c35eb46bc274b9a1fabd1ed
#
_entry.id   725680e64c35eb46bc274b9a1fabd1ed
#
_cell.length_a   1.000
_cell.length_b   1.000
_cell.length_c   1.000
_cell.angle_alpha   90.00
_cell.angle_beta   90.00
_cell.angle_gamma   90.00
#
_symmetry.space_group_name_H-M   'P 1'
#
loop_
_entity.id
_entity.type
_entity.pdbx_description
1 polymer ?
#
loop_
_entity_poly.entity_id
_entity_poly.type
_entity_poly.pdbx_seq_one_letter_code
_entity_poly.pdbx_strand_id
1 'polypeptide(L)'
;MIIIDGQQSPLEVHHFENLEQIIEKVMEDKKMQSRVVTDVLVNNEAFSEIYPHQAEDMESSYINRVEIISVHTSEMAQSITRELYKVVSLMGKAGRQVADYFRQADDAQALELYGDLLEVNRDFMNMVGVLRNEFAADSSMDFEVSLNDLSNLFTEMIEIQENEDWILLADLLEYEYLPLVEKTKNIVAQLRESVKASVRQDRHG
;
A
#
# COMPACT_ATOMS: atom_id res chain seq x y z
N MET A 1 21.07 20.82 -12.85
CA MET A 1 20.28 21.56 -11.83
C MET A 1 19.38 20.56 -11.09
N ILE A 2 19.42 20.58 -9.75
CA ILE A 2 18.56 19.70 -8.92
C ILE A 2 17.53 20.56 -8.19
N ILE A 3 16.27 20.15 -8.25
CA ILE A 3 15.12 20.81 -7.63
C ILE A 3 14.46 19.80 -6.68
N ILE A 4 14.14 20.22 -5.47
CA ILE A 4 13.46 19.40 -4.46
C ILE A 4 12.22 20.15 -4.02
N ASP A 5 11.04 19.58 -4.22
CA ASP A 5 9.74 20.17 -3.88
C ASP A 5 9.59 21.63 -4.40
N GLY A 6 10.04 21.86 -5.64
CA GLY A 6 9.99 23.17 -6.30
C GLY A 6 11.08 24.16 -5.87
N GLN A 7 11.99 23.80 -4.96
CA GLN A 7 13.11 24.63 -4.52
C GLN A 7 14.42 24.14 -5.13
N GLN A 8 15.23 25.06 -5.63
CA GLN A 8 16.53 24.72 -6.16
C GLN A 8 17.48 24.28 -5.02
N SER A 9 18.07 23.10 -5.19
CA SER A 9 19.10 22.56 -4.30
C SER A 9 20.46 23.20 -4.59
N PRO A 10 21.35 23.34 -3.58
CA PRO A 10 22.73 23.72 -3.82
C PRO A 10 23.57 22.62 -4.46
N LEU A 11 23.04 21.41 -4.58
CA LEU A 11 23.70 20.28 -5.24
C LEU A 11 23.69 20.47 -6.76
N GLU A 12 24.78 20.09 -7.41
CA GLU A 12 24.90 20.17 -8.87
C GLU A 12 25.03 18.77 -9.47
N VAL A 13 24.31 18.52 -10.57
CA VAL A 13 24.23 17.20 -11.22
C VAL A 13 25.60 16.62 -11.54
N HIS A 14 26.54 17.46 -12.00
CA HIS A 14 27.88 17.03 -12.44
C HIS A 14 28.79 16.53 -11.31
N HIS A 15 28.38 16.64 -10.05
CA HIS A 15 29.11 16.08 -8.91
C HIS A 15 28.82 14.59 -8.67
N PHE A 16 27.90 14.03 -9.44
CA PHE A 16 27.45 12.65 -9.33
C PHE A 16 27.72 11.88 -10.61
N GLU A 17 27.83 10.57 -10.52
CA GLU A 17 28.05 9.70 -11.67
C GLU A 17 26.75 9.40 -12.40
N ASN A 18 25.66 9.17 -11.66
CA ASN A 18 24.37 8.76 -12.18
C ASN A 18 23.20 9.34 -11.34
N LEU A 19 21.98 9.04 -11.77
CA LEU A 19 20.75 9.51 -11.12
C LEU A 19 20.58 8.89 -9.71
N GLU A 20 20.96 7.62 -9.51
CA GLU A 20 20.86 6.93 -8.22
C GLU A 20 21.61 7.70 -7.14
N GLN A 21 22.88 8.06 -7.38
CA GLN A 21 23.69 8.83 -6.44
C GLN A 21 23.07 10.19 -6.10
N ILE A 22 22.38 10.82 -7.06
CA ILE A 22 21.66 12.07 -6.82
C ILE A 22 20.51 11.84 -5.83
N ILE A 23 19.70 10.79 -6.07
CA ILE A 23 18.54 10.45 -5.23
C ILE A 23 19.02 10.07 -3.81
N GLU A 24 20.02 9.20 -3.70
CA GLU A 24 20.60 8.81 -2.42
C GLU A 24 21.10 10.03 -1.62
N LYS A 25 21.85 10.92 -2.29
CA LYS A 25 22.36 12.13 -1.65
C LYS A 25 21.27 13.07 -1.17
N VAL A 26 20.18 13.20 -1.91
CA VAL A 26 19.02 13.99 -1.49
C VAL A 26 18.34 13.34 -0.30
N MET A 27 18.20 11.99 -0.29
CA MET A 27 17.58 11.26 0.81
C MET A 27 18.39 11.30 2.11
N GLU A 28 19.70 11.53 2.06
CA GLU A 28 20.53 11.76 3.25
C GLU A 28 20.26 13.10 3.95
N ASP A 29 19.60 14.05 3.29
CA ASP A 29 19.29 15.35 3.90
C ASP A 29 18.31 15.15 5.09
N LYS A 30 18.61 15.80 6.21
CA LYS A 30 17.73 15.77 7.39
C LYS A 30 16.29 16.16 7.11
N LYS A 31 16.08 17.04 6.13
CA LYS A 31 14.73 17.44 5.69
C LYS A 31 13.94 16.30 5.03
N MET A 32 14.65 15.27 4.55
CA MET A 32 14.03 14.10 3.89
C MET A 32 13.73 12.96 4.86
N GLN A 33 14.18 12.99 6.11
CA GLN A 33 14.02 11.88 7.08
C GLN A 33 12.56 11.50 7.36
N SER A 34 11.62 12.46 7.23
CA SER A 34 10.19 12.24 7.41
C SER A 34 9.41 12.39 6.10
N ARG A 35 10.07 12.22 4.96
CA ARG A 35 9.47 12.39 3.63
C ARG A 35 9.69 11.16 2.76
N VAL A 36 8.77 10.94 1.84
CA VAL A 36 8.83 9.88 0.84
C VAL A 36 8.85 10.54 -0.53
N VAL A 37 9.79 10.15 -1.37
CA VAL A 37 9.81 10.57 -2.78
C VAL A 37 8.65 9.88 -3.51
N THR A 38 7.80 10.69 -4.15
CA THR A 38 6.65 10.20 -4.92
C THR A 38 6.92 10.23 -6.41
N ASP A 39 7.71 11.18 -6.86
CA ASP A 39 8.01 11.35 -8.28
C ASP A 39 9.44 11.87 -8.46
N VAL A 40 10.08 11.42 -9.53
CA VAL A 40 11.35 11.95 -10.04
C VAL A 40 11.16 12.31 -11.50
N LEU A 41 11.46 13.57 -11.84
CA LEU A 41 11.46 14.00 -13.23
C LEU A 41 12.91 14.27 -13.68
N VAL A 42 13.30 13.68 -14.78
CA VAL A 42 14.59 13.92 -15.44
C VAL A 42 14.36 14.66 -16.74
N ASN A 43 14.96 15.82 -16.88
CA ASN A 43 14.78 16.70 -18.06
C ASN A 43 13.30 17.02 -18.34
N ASN A 44 12.45 17.13 -17.30
CA ASN A 44 10.98 17.34 -17.29
C ASN A 44 10.15 16.12 -17.74
N GLU A 45 10.73 14.94 -17.88
CA GLU A 45 10.02 13.70 -18.13
C GLU A 45 9.99 12.84 -16.86
N ALA A 46 8.86 12.21 -16.56
CA ALA A 46 8.75 11.33 -15.40
C ALA A 46 9.69 10.13 -15.55
N PHE A 47 10.54 9.94 -14.56
CA PHE A 47 11.42 8.78 -14.50
C PHE A 47 10.69 7.65 -13.77
N SER A 48 10.71 6.46 -14.37
CA SER A 48 10.16 5.24 -13.77
C SER A 48 11.21 4.14 -13.86
N GLU A 49 11.49 3.50 -12.73
CA GLU A 49 12.37 2.33 -12.67
C GLU A 49 11.69 1.09 -13.24
N ILE A 50 11.51 1.09 -14.56
CA ILE A 50 11.04 -0.09 -15.28
C ILE A 50 12.21 -0.58 -16.13
N TYR A 51 12.65 -1.83 -15.90
CA TYR A 51 13.69 -2.45 -16.72
C TYR A 51 13.45 -2.17 -18.23
N PRO A 52 14.45 -1.71 -19.01
CA PRO A 52 15.88 -1.59 -18.68
C PRO A 52 16.29 -0.22 -18.09
N HIS A 53 15.39 0.66 -17.71
CA HIS A 53 15.69 2.02 -17.26
C HIS A 53 15.77 2.04 -15.73
N GLN A 54 16.98 1.84 -15.20
CA GLN A 54 17.27 1.96 -13.78
C GLN A 54 18.02 3.26 -13.49
N ALA A 55 17.91 3.79 -12.28
CA ALA A 55 18.54 5.05 -11.90
C ALA A 55 20.08 4.96 -11.97
N GLU A 56 20.65 3.79 -11.69
CA GLU A 56 22.10 3.53 -11.80
C GLU A 56 22.62 3.61 -13.22
N ASP A 57 21.80 3.28 -14.23
CA ASP A 57 22.16 3.29 -15.65
C ASP A 57 22.06 4.69 -16.28
N MET A 58 21.45 5.66 -15.59
CA MET A 58 21.27 7.00 -16.09
C MET A 58 22.44 7.90 -15.69
N GLU A 59 23.44 7.99 -16.56
CA GLU A 59 24.62 8.81 -16.33
C GLU A 59 24.29 10.30 -16.22
N SER A 60 24.94 10.99 -15.30
CA SER A 60 24.77 12.42 -15.06
C SER A 60 25.04 13.30 -16.27
N SER A 61 25.86 12.82 -17.22
CA SER A 61 26.18 13.50 -18.49
C SER A 61 24.94 13.74 -19.37
N TYR A 62 23.89 12.92 -19.26
CA TYR A 62 22.62 13.07 -19.96
C TYR A 62 21.57 13.86 -19.18
N ILE A 63 21.88 14.25 -17.94
CA ILE A 63 20.95 14.90 -17.03
C ILE A 63 21.23 16.41 -16.98
N ASN A 64 20.31 17.22 -17.50
CA ASN A 64 20.36 18.67 -17.36
C ASN A 64 19.62 19.15 -16.11
N ARG A 65 18.50 18.49 -15.80
CA ARG A 65 17.61 18.83 -14.68
C ARG A 65 17.05 17.58 -14.04
N VAL A 66 17.12 17.51 -12.72
CA VAL A 66 16.37 16.55 -11.90
C VAL A 66 15.41 17.33 -11.01
N GLU A 67 14.16 16.91 -10.97
CA GLU A 67 13.16 17.43 -10.03
C GLU A 67 12.64 16.27 -9.21
N ILE A 68 12.83 16.34 -7.89
CA ILE A 68 12.40 15.33 -6.92
C ILE A 68 11.20 15.91 -6.20
N ILE A 69 10.08 15.20 -6.26
CA ILE A 69 8.85 15.53 -5.57
C ILE A 69 8.69 14.58 -4.42
N SER A 70 8.44 15.12 -3.23
CA SER A 70 8.26 14.33 -2.03
C SER A 70 7.07 14.82 -1.20
N VAL A 71 6.54 13.94 -0.37
CA VAL A 71 5.47 14.24 0.59
C VAL A 71 5.87 13.79 1.98
N HIS A 72 5.30 14.38 3.01
CA HIS A 72 5.49 13.87 4.37
C HIS A 72 4.95 12.46 4.51
N THR A 73 5.69 11.59 5.21
CA THR A 73 5.30 10.19 5.47
C THR A 73 3.89 10.11 6.07
N SER A 74 3.59 11.00 7.00
CA SER A 74 2.27 11.08 7.64
C SER A 74 1.15 11.53 6.68
N GLU A 75 1.43 12.42 5.72
CA GLU A 75 0.45 12.82 4.69
C GLU A 75 0.20 11.71 3.69
N MET A 76 1.26 10.98 3.30
CA MET A 76 1.13 9.79 2.45
C MET A 76 0.32 8.71 3.16
N ALA A 77 0.64 8.42 4.44
CA ALA A 77 -0.10 7.47 5.25
C ALA A 77 -1.60 7.84 5.37
N GLN A 78 -1.92 9.13 5.51
CA GLN A 78 -3.33 9.59 5.51
C GLN A 78 -4.03 9.29 4.17
N SER A 79 -3.34 9.47 3.06
CA SER A 79 -3.88 9.14 1.74
C SER A 79 -4.08 7.64 1.58
N ILE A 80 -3.11 6.82 1.99
CA ILE A 80 -3.20 5.36 1.98
C ILE A 80 -4.39 4.87 2.82
N THR A 81 -4.59 5.39 4.05
CA THR A 81 -5.75 4.95 4.88
C THR A 81 -7.10 5.26 4.21
N ARG A 82 -7.18 6.30 3.38
CA ARG A 82 -8.38 6.61 2.61
C ARG A 82 -8.63 5.58 1.50
N GLU A 83 -7.58 5.16 0.82
CA GLU A 83 -7.66 4.13 -0.22
C GLU A 83 -7.95 2.76 0.39
N LEU A 84 -7.35 2.41 1.52
CA LEU A 84 -7.64 1.16 2.25
C LEU A 84 -9.12 1.03 2.60
N TYR A 85 -9.81 2.12 2.93
CA TYR A 85 -11.25 2.08 3.18
C TYR A 85 -12.06 1.70 1.93
N LYS A 86 -11.63 2.15 0.75
CA LYS A 86 -12.22 1.73 -0.53
C LYS A 86 -11.93 0.26 -0.82
N VAL A 87 -10.69 -0.18 -0.56
CA VAL A 87 -10.27 -1.59 -0.74
C VAL A 87 -11.14 -2.51 0.10
N VAL A 88 -11.36 -2.22 1.39
CA VAL A 88 -12.26 -3.03 2.25
C VAL A 88 -13.66 -3.12 1.66
N SER A 89 -14.18 -2.02 1.08
CA SER A 89 -15.49 -2.03 0.45
C SER A 89 -15.53 -2.88 -0.81
N LEU A 90 -14.44 -2.93 -1.58
CA LEU A 90 -14.28 -3.81 -2.75
C LEU A 90 -14.17 -5.27 -2.33
N MET A 91 -13.38 -5.58 -1.30
CA MET A 91 -13.25 -6.93 -0.73
C MET A 91 -14.61 -7.51 -0.35
N GLY A 92 -15.48 -6.73 0.32
CA GLY A 92 -16.82 -7.16 0.66
C GLY A 92 -17.71 -7.44 -0.56
N LYS A 93 -17.60 -6.63 -1.61
CA LYS A 93 -18.35 -6.86 -2.86
C LYS A 93 -17.85 -8.08 -3.61
N ALA A 94 -16.53 -8.21 -3.75
CA ALA A 94 -15.90 -9.34 -4.43
C ALA A 94 -16.20 -10.66 -3.71
N GLY A 95 -16.06 -10.71 -2.38
CA GLY A 95 -16.38 -11.91 -1.60
C GLY A 95 -17.81 -12.39 -1.78
N ARG A 96 -18.79 -11.45 -1.83
CA ARG A 96 -20.19 -11.79 -2.13
C ARG A 96 -20.33 -12.34 -3.54
N GLN A 97 -19.72 -11.69 -4.53
CA GLN A 97 -19.81 -12.11 -5.92
C GLN A 97 -19.16 -13.48 -6.16
N VAL A 98 -18.04 -13.78 -5.51
CA VAL A 98 -17.42 -15.12 -5.55
C VAL A 98 -18.39 -16.17 -4.99
N ALA A 99 -18.99 -15.91 -3.82
CA ALA A 99 -19.98 -16.83 -3.23
C ALA A 99 -21.18 -17.07 -4.16
N ASP A 100 -21.68 -16.01 -4.82
CA ASP A 100 -22.77 -16.10 -5.78
C ASP A 100 -22.38 -16.96 -7.01
N TYR A 101 -21.18 -16.80 -7.56
CA TYR A 101 -20.69 -17.60 -8.68
C TYR A 101 -20.58 -19.08 -8.34
N PHE A 102 -20.00 -19.43 -7.19
CA PHE A 102 -19.92 -20.83 -6.74
C PHE A 102 -21.33 -21.46 -6.60
N ARG A 103 -22.30 -20.72 -6.03
CA ARG A 103 -23.69 -21.22 -5.94
C ARG A 103 -24.39 -21.38 -7.27
N GLN A 104 -23.96 -20.64 -8.28
CA GLN A 104 -24.48 -20.77 -9.66
C GLN A 104 -23.75 -21.84 -10.47
N ALA A 105 -22.77 -22.54 -9.87
CA ALA A 105 -21.88 -23.49 -10.55
C ALA A 105 -21.09 -22.85 -11.71
N ASP A 106 -20.76 -21.56 -11.57
CA ASP A 106 -19.86 -20.86 -12.49
C ASP A 106 -18.45 -20.85 -11.89
N ASP A 107 -17.88 -22.06 -11.72
CA ASP A 107 -16.64 -22.29 -11.00
C ASP A 107 -15.46 -21.55 -11.65
N ALA A 108 -15.45 -21.40 -12.97
CA ALA A 108 -14.36 -20.71 -13.68
C ALA A 108 -14.28 -19.23 -13.29
N GLN A 109 -15.39 -18.50 -13.32
CA GLN A 109 -15.44 -17.10 -12.92
C GLN A 109 -15.25 -16.94 -11.39
N ALA A 110 -15.79 -17.88 -10.61
CA ALA A 110 -15.61 -17.90 -9.17
C ALA A 110 -14.13 -18.00 -8.79
N LEU A 111 -13.39 -18.95 -9.37
CA LEU A 111 -11.97 -19.18 -9.07
C LEU A 111 -11.08 -18.02 -9.52
N GLU A 112 -11.35 -17.43 -10.68
CA GLU A 112 -10.61 -16.25 -11.15
C GLU A 112 -10.76 -15.09 -10.15
N LEU A 113 -12.00 -14.69 -9.84
CA LEU A 113 -12.28 -13.61 -8.91
C LEU A 113 -11.84 -13.92 -7.48
N TYR A 114 -11.86 -15.18 -7.07
CA TYR A 114 -11.38 -15.63 -5.77
C TYR A 114 -9.86 -15.48 -5.65
N GLY A 115 -9.11 -15.83 -6.70
CA GLY A 115 -7.68 -15.60 -6.76
C GLY A 115 -7.31 -14.12 -6.56
N ASP A 116 -7.98 -13.24 -7.29
CA ASP A 116 -7.83 -11.77 -7.14
C ASP A 116 -8.18 -11.32 -5.73
N LEU A 117 -9.24 -11.86 -5.14
CA LEU A 117 -9.66 -11.54 -3.78
C LEU A 117 -8.60 -11.92 -2.75
N LEU A 118 -7.98 -13.09 -2.88
CA LEU A 118 -6.90 -13.53 -1.98
C LEU A 118 -5.67 -12.62 -2.10
N GLU A 119 -5.30 -12.22 -3.31
CA GLU A 119 -4.18 -11.31 -3.54
C GLU A 119 -4.43 -9.92 -2.91
N VAL A 120 -5.59 -9.33 -3.16
CA VAL A 120 -5.99 -8.05 -2.56
C VAL A 120 -6.01 -8.12 -1.04
N ASN A 121 -6.49 -9.21 -0.46
CA ASN A 121 -6.48 -9.40 0.99
C ASN A 121 -5.06 -9.45 1.55
N ARG A 122 -4.15 -10.20 0.92
CA ARG A 122 -2.74 -10.27 1.32
C ARG A 122 -2.10 -8.89 1.31
N ASP A 123 -2.28 -8.14 0.24
CA ASP A 123 -1.69 -6.81 0.09
C ASP A 123 -2.29 -5.81 1.07
N PHE A 124 -3.60 -5.90 1.30
CA PHE A 124 -4.29 -5.14 2.34
C PHE A 124 -3.71 -5.39 3.73
N MET A 125 -3.54 -6.67 4.11
CA MET A 125 -2.97 -7.04 5.41
C MET A 125 -1.54 -6.53 5.60
N ASN A 126 -0.71 -6.65 4.56
CA ASN A 126 0.66 -6.14 4.56
C ASN A 126 0.67 -4.61 4.77
N MET A 127 -0.14 -3.87 4.03
CA MET A 127 -0.20 -2.42 4.13
C MET A 127 -0.71 -1.95 5.50
N VAL A 128 -1.74 -2.60 6.03
CA VAL A 128 -2.27 -2.32 7.37
C VAL A 128 -1.22 -2.59 8.44
N GLY A 129 -0.44 -3.68 8.31
CA GLY A 129 0.66 -4.01 9.20
C GLY A 129 1.76 -2.94 9.21
N VAL A 130 2.18 -2.47 8.05
CA VAL A 130 3.17 -1.38 7.91
C VAL A 130 2.68 -0.09 8.57
N LEU A 131 1.46 0.35 8.25
CA LEU A 131 0.91 1.59 8.81
C LEU A 131 0.71 1.50 10.33
N ARG A 132 0.31 0.33 10.85
CA ARG A 132 0.18 0.12 12.28
C ARG A 132 1.52 0.27 12.99
N ASN A 133 2.54 -0.41 12.51
CA ASN A 133 3.87 -0.38 13.12
C ASN A 133 4.43 1.04 13.17
N GLU A 134 4.17 1.85 12.16
CA GLU A 134 4.67 3.21 12.06
C GLU A 134 3.85 4.21 12.88
N PHE A 135 2.52 4.10 12.88
CA PHE A 135 1.63 5.16 13.39
C PHE A 135 0.73 4.74 14.57
N ALA A 136 0.65 3.47 14.90
CA ALA A 136 -0.31 2.95 15.85
C ALA A 136 0.24 1.77 16.68
N ALA A 137 1.54 1.77 17.00
CA ALA A 137 2.19 0.67 17.74
C ALA A 137 1.54 0.37 19.09
N ASP A 138 0.95 1.38 19.75
CA ASP A 138 0.23 1.25 21.03
C ASP A 138 -1.27 0.92 20.87
N SER A 139 -1.71 0.58 19.64
CA SER A 139 -3.13 0.33 19.37
C SER A 139 -3.63 -1.00 19.97
N SER A 140 -4.93 -1.02 20.27
CA SER A 140 -5.63 -2.02 21.06
C SER A 140 -5.46 -3.47 20.60
N MET A 141 -5.59 -4.39 21.55
CA MET A 141 -5.60 -5.84 21.35
C MET A 141 -6.64 -6.31 20.31
N ASP A 142 -7.74 -5.57 20.13
CA ASP A 142 -8.80 -5.86 19.14
C ASP A 142 -8.30 -5.85 17.69
N PHE A 143 -7.28 -5.05 17.40
CA PHE A 143 -6.66 -4.99 16.07
C PHE A 143 -5.95 -6.31 15.72
N GLU A 144 -5.13 -6.84 16.64
CA GLU A 144 -4.40 -8.10 16.42
C GLU A 144 -5.36 -9.28 16.33
N VAL A 145 -6.38 -9.31 17.17
CA VAL A 145 -7.39 -10.36 17.14
C VAL A 145 -8.08 -10.42 15.78
N SER A 146 -8.52 -9.27 15.26
CA SER A 146 -9.21 -9.24 13.96
C SER A 146 -8.33 -9.60 12.78
N LEU A 147 -7.04 -9.24 12.80
CA LEU A 147 -6.09 -9.66 11.77
C LEU A 147 -5.80 -11.16 11.84
N ASN A 148 -5.67 -11.71 13.05
CA ASN A 148 -5.46 -13.14 13.25
C ASN A 148 -6.70 -13.94 12.81
N ASP A 149 -7.91 -13.46 13.15
CA ASP A 149 -9.16 -14.08 12.71
C ASP A 149 -9.23 -14.14 11.18
N LEU A 150 -8.87 -13.05 10.50
CA LEU A 150 -8.85 -13.00 9.04
C LEU A 150 -7.79 -13.96 8.45
N SER A 151 -6.60 -14.02 9.04
CA SER A 151 -5.54 -14.93 8.60
C SER A 151 -5.93 -16.40 8.80
N ASN A 152 -6.57 -16.75 9.91
CA ASN A 152 -7.04 -18.11 10.18
C ASN A 152 -8.14 -18.51 9.19
N LEU A 153 -9.08 -17.60 8.92
CA LEU A 153 -10.13 -17.84 7.94
C LEU A 153 -9.57 -18.10 6.54
N PHE A 154 -8.53 -17.39 6.11
CA PHE A 154 -7.88 -17.66 4.82
C PHE A 154 -7.24 -19.04 4.77
N THR A 155 -6.64 -19.49 5.87
CA THR A 155 -6.09 -20.85 5.93
C THR A 155 -7.18 -21.90 5.73
N GLU A 156 -8.33 -21.73 6.40
CA GLU A 156 -9.48 -22.63 6.24
C GLU A 156 -10.06 -22.57 4.82
N MET A 157 -10.18 -21.38 4.23
CA MET A 157 -10.65 -21.21 2.85
C MET A 157 -9.75 -21.93 1.83
N ILE A 158 -8.42 -21.93 2.03
CA ILE A 158 -7.47 -22.65 1.19
C ILE A 158 -7.67 -24.17 1.31
N GLU A 159 -7.84 -24.68 2.54
CA GLU A 159 -8.09 -26.11 2.78
C GLU A 159 -9.40 -26.59 2.11
N ILE A 160 -10.45 -25.77 2.18
CA ILE A 160 -11.74 -26.05 1.52
C ILE A 160 -11.59 -26.02 0.00
N GLN A 161 -10.83 -25.08 -0.53
CA GLN A 161 -10.52 -24.99 -1.96
C GLN A 161 -9.77 -26.24 -2.46
N GLU A 162 -8.80 -26.74 -1.70
CA GLU A 162 -8.05 -27.97 -2.03
C GLU A 162 -8.96 -29.21 -2.09
N ASN A 163 -10.05 -29.21 -1.34
CA ASN A 163 -11.05 -30.26 -1.35
C ASN A 163 -12.17 -30.05 -2.40
N GLU A 164 -12.11 -28.97 -3.16
CA GLU A 164 -13.12 -28.59 -4.18
C GLU A 164 -14.56 -28.50 -3.64
N ASP A 165 -14.72 -28.16 -2.33
CA ASP A 165 -16.06 -27.97 -1.74
C ASP A 165 -16.52 -26.53 -1.94
N TRP A 166 -16.96 -26.22 -3.17
CA TRP A 166 -17.36 -24.89 -3.58
C TRP A 166 -18.56 -24.33 -2.82
N ILE A 167 -19.46 -25.21 -2.39
CA ILE A 167 -20.64 -24.77 -1.61
C ILE A 167 -20.23 -24.37 -0.21
N LEU A 168 -19.37 -25.14 0.43
CA LEU A 168 -18.82 -24.78 1.74
C LEU A 168 -17.98 -23.50 1.65
N LEU A 169 -17.18 -23.34 0.58
CA LEU A 169 -16.41 -22.11 0.36
C LEU A 169 -17.33 -20.89 0.19
N ALA A 170 -18.44 -21.03 -0.55
CA ALA A 170 -19.43 -19.96 -0.69
C ALA A 170 -20.08 -19.60 0.64
N ASP A 171 -20.39 -20.58 1.49
CA ASP A 171 -20.96 -20.35 2.81
C ASP A 171 -19.95 -19.66 3.75
N LEU A 172 -18.69 -20.08 3.73
CA LEU A 172 -17.63 -19.44 4.50
C LEU A 172 -17.43 -17.98 4.10
N LEU A 173 -17.44 -17.71 2.79
CA LEU A 173 -17.36 -16.34 2.27
C LEU A 173 -18.52 -15.48 2.77
N GLU A 174 -19.75 -15.98 2.72
CA GLU A 174 -20.93 -15.20 3.07
C GLU A 174 -21.08 -15.02 4.60
N TYR A 175 -20.88 -16.10 5.36
CA TYR A 175 -21.23 -16.09 6.80
C TYR A 175 -20.08 -15.77 7.73
N GLU A 176 -18.83 -15.92 7.28
CA GLU A 176 -17.64 -15.63 8.09
C GLU A 176 -16.78 -14.51 7.52
N TYR A 177 -16.42 -14.58 6.23
CA TYR A 177 -15.56 -13.59 5.61
C TYR A 177 -16.21 -12.20 5.54
N LEU A 178 -17.44 -12.07 5.04
CA LEU A 178 -18.12 -10.78 4.93
C LEU A 178 -18.28 -10.07 6.31
N PRO A 179 -18.67 -10.74 7.39
CA PRO A 179 -18.68 -10.13 8.72
C PRO A 179 -17.31 -9.66 9.20
N LEU A 180 -16.23 -10.41 8.92
CA LEU A 180 -14.87 -10.00 9.26
C LEU A 180 -14.43 -8.77 8.46
N VAL A 181 -14.73 -8.73 7.16
CA VAL A 181 -14.46 -7.55 6.32
C VAL A 181 -15.16 -6.31 6.87
N GLU A 182 -16.41 -6.43 7.33
CA GLU A 182 -17.10 -5.29 7.97
C GLU A 182 -16.42 -4.83 9.27
N LYS A 183 -15.92 -5.74 10.10
CA LYS A 183 -15.13 -5.39 11.29
C LYS A 183 -13.83 -4.66 10.91
N THR A 184 -13.21 -5.05 9.80
CA THR A 184 -11.96 -4.45 9.30
C THR A 184 -12.13 -2.97 8.93
N LYS A 185 -13.33 -2.51 8.57
CA LYS A 185 -13.62 -1.07 8.38
C LYS A 185 -13.34 -0.25 9.64
N ASN A 186 -13.66 -0.80 10.81
CA ASN A 186 -13.40 -0.13 12.09
C ASN A 186 -11.89 -0.03 12.36
N ILE A 187 -11.14 -1.07 11.99
CA ILE A 187 -9.68 -1.09 12.11
C ILE A 187 -9.07 0.03 11.25
N VAL A 188 -9.46 0.12 9.99
CA VAL A 188 -8.99 1.18 9.08
C VAL A 188 -9.40 2.57 9.61
N ALA A 189 -10.58 2.72 10.21
CA ALA A 189 -11.01 3.97 10.81
C ALA A 189 -10.14 4.37 12.01
N GLN A 190 -9.81 3.43 12.89
CA GLN A 190 -8.91 3.67 14.03
C GLN A 190 -7.49 4.03 13.55
N LEU A 191 -6.95 3.28 12.61
CA LEU A 191 -5.65 3.56 12.01
C LEU A 191 -5.59 4.97 11.38
N ARG A 192 -6.65 5.37 10.69
CA ARG A 192 -6.78 6.72 10.14
C ARG A 192 -6.73 7.81 11.21
N GLU A 193 -7.36 7.61 12.35
CA GLU A 193 -7.30 8.61 13.44
C GLU A 193 -5.89 8.68 14.06
N SER A 194 -5.19 7.56 14.21
CA SER A 194 -3.79 7.53 14.66
C SER A 194 -2.88 8.29 13.70
N VAL A 195 -2.99 8.02 12.39
CA VAL A 195 -2.23 8.73 11.35
C VAL A 195 -2.53 10.24 11.35
N LYS A 196 -3.80 10.64 11.52
CA LYS A 196 -4.17 12.05 11.61
C LYS A 196 -3.57 12.75 12.84
N ALA A 197 -3.45 12.04 13.95
CA ALA A 197 -2.82 12.57 15.15
C ALA A 197 -1.34 12.88 14.88
N SER A 198 -0.63 11.98 14.21
CA SER A 198 0.77 12.16 13.78
C SER A 198 0.92 13.38 12.85
N VAL A 199 0.08 13.50 11.81
CA VAL A 199 0.09 14.68 10.90
C VAL A 199 -0.03 16.00 11.65
N ARG A 200 -0.84 16.05 12.72
CA ARG A 200 -1.01 17.27 13.53
C ARG A 200 0.24 17.60 14.34
N GLN A 201 0.96 16.59 14.82
CA GLN A 201 2.22 16.77 15.57
C GLN A 201 3.32 17.30 14.65
N ASP A 202 3.46 16.74 13.43
CA ASP A 202 4.45 17.17 12.44
C ASP A 202 4.28 18.62 11.98
N ARG A 203 3.05 19.16 12.01
CA ARG A 203 2.77 20.56 11.62
C ARG A 203 3.05 21.59 12.72
N HIS A 204 3.27 21.16 13.95
CA HIS A 204 3.45 22.02 15.11
C HIS A 204 4.86 21.94 15.72
N GLY A 205 5.73 21.05 15.20
CA GLY A 205 7.14 20.92 15.57
C GLY A 205 8.05 21.52 14.48
#